data_4e331fb2e2e66a28308e3627bef8e892
#
_entry.id   4e331fb2e2e66a28308e3627bef8e892
#
_cell.length_a   1.000
_cell.length_b   1.000
_cell.length_c   1.000
_cell.angle_alpha   90.00
_cell.angle_beta   90.00
_cell.angle_gamma   90.00
#
_symmetry.space_group_name_H-M   'P 1'
#
loop_
_entity.id
_entity.type
_entity.pdbx_description
1 polymer ?
#
loop_
_entity_poly.entity_id
_entity_poly.type
_entity_poly.pdbx_seq_one_letter_code
_entity_poly.pdbx_strand_id
1 'polypeptide(L)'
;MRDFSFADDVPTAWTYHRATARWLFNASAGGESPPVRPGREDGGLPWTPLPEGAPLQSSLADTLRARVSCRCFAAEPLTLAQVATVLRASYGSDNRSGPVMQDRPPPSGGGLYPLEVTLLVRAVDGLEPGVYHYVPAADGLEQVQQLVLPRPFLTYLFMGQPWVAEAAVVVVLSFAGGRSLTKYGDRGYRYALLEAGHTMQNLNLAVAALGLGVVNLGGFYDDELAVLCGIDVDQELPLYCCALGRPAADPSDRMAMRALERGTPDG
;
A
#
# COMPACT_ATOMS: atom_id res chain seq x y z
N MET A 1 -14.58 -33.40 18.08
CA MET A 1 -13.94 -32.26 17.39
C MET A 1 -12.57 -32.11 18.03
N ARG A 2 -11.46 -32.20 17.27
CA ARG A 2 -10.10 -32.00 17.79
C ARG A 2 -9.97 -30.52 18.19
N ASP A 3 -9.41 -30.23 19.37
CA ASP A 3 -9.13 -28.86 19.77
C ASP A 3 -8.07 -28.22 18.87
N PHE A 4 -8.24 -26.94 18.53
CA PHE A 4 -7.30 -26.18 17.72
C PHE A 4 -5.96 -26.02 18.45
N SER A 5 -4.85 -26.30 17.75
CA SER A 5 -3.49 -26.09 18.25
C SER A 5 -2.69 -25.25 17.25
N PHE A 6 -2.11 -24.13 17.70
CA PHE A 6 -1.25 -23.30 16.84
C PHE A 6 -0.05 -24.08 16.27
N ALA A 7 0.57 -24.94 17.06
CA ALA A 7 1.77 -25.67 16.62
C ALA A 7 1.45 -26.72 15.56
N ASP A 8 0.30 -27.39 15.69
CA ASP A 8 -0.07 -28.53 14.82
C ASP A 8 -0.86 -28.11 13.59
N ASP A 9 -1.79 -27.14 13.74
CA ASP A 9 -2.72 -26.77 12.68
C ASP A 9 -2.17 -25.63 11.78
N VAL A 10 -1.33 -24.75 12.34
CA VAL A 10 -0.71 -23.61 11.60
C VAL A 10 0.76 -23.41 12.02
N PRO A 11 1.64 -24.40 11.73
CA PRO A 11 3.03 -24.40 12.24
C PRO A 11 3.85 -23.19 11.78
N THR A 12 3.61 -22.68 10.56
CA THR A 12 4.30 -21.48 10.05
C THR A 12 3.93 -20.23 10.84
N ALA A 13 2.64 -20.03 11.12
CA ALA A 13 2.19 -18.90 11.93
C ALA A 13 2.74 -19.00 13.37
N TRP A 14 2.79 -20.21 13.93
CA TRP A 14 3.39 -20.46 15.24
C TRP A 14 4.89 -20.12 15.24
N THR A 15 5.65 -20.61 14.25
CA THR A 15 7.07 -20.34 14.09
C THR A 15 7.32 -18.84 13.97
N TYR A 16 6.57 -18.14 13.09
CA TYR A 16 6.65 -16.69 12.96
C TYR A 16 6.37 -15.97 14.29
N HIS A 17 5.28 -16.35 14.99
CA HIS A 17 4.96 -15.73 16.27
C HIS A 17 6.09 -15.91 17.29
N ARG A 18 6.65 -17.12 17.38
CA ARG A 18 7.75 -17.45 18.29
C ARG A 18 9.05 -16.74 17.92
N ALA A 19 9.42 -16.75 16.65
CA ALA A 19 10.63 -16.09 16.16
C ALA A 19 10.61 -14.57 16.42
N THR A 20 9.43 -13.94 16.28
CA THR A 20 9.26 -12.51 16.50
C THR A 20 8.86 -12.13 17.93
N ALA A 21 8.65 -13.09 18.83
CA ALA A 21 8.38 -12.83 20.25
C ALA A 21 9.68 -12.34 20.94
N ARG A 22 9.54 -11.36 21.83
CA ARG A 22 10.67 -10.95 22.68
C ARG A 22 10.77 -11.86 23.89
N TRP A 23 11.95 -12.41 24.11
CA TRP A 23 12.31 -13.16 25.30
C TRP A 23 13.37 -12.38 26.09
N LEU A 24 13.47 -12.61 27.41
CA LEU A 24 14.44 -11.95 28.28
C LEU A 24 15.89 -12.02 27.76
N PHE A 25 16.22 -13.04 26.96
CA PHE A 25 17.58 -13.29 26.45
C PHE A 25 17.76 -12.91 24.95
N ASN A 26 16.70 -12.49 24.26
CA ASN A 26 16.78 -11.95 22.91
C ASN A 26 16.92 -10.41 22.95
N ALA A 27 18.00 -9.93 23.55
CA ALA A 27 18.39 -8.54 23.37
C ALA A 27 18.74 -8.36 21.89
N SER A 28 17.99 -7.53 21.19
CA SER A 28 18.37 -7.09 19.84
C SER A 28 19.79 -6.52 19.92
N ALA A 29 20.67 -6.96 19.06
CA ALA A 29 21.93 -6.28 18.81
C ALA A 29 21.57 -4.85 18.42
N GLY A 30 21.87 -3.87 19.27
CA GLY A 30 21.61 -2.45 19.00
C GLY A 30 22.58 -1.96 17.93
N GLY A 31 22.23 -2.18 16.66
CA GLY A 31 22.90 -1.56 15.53
C GLY A 31 22.31 -0.16 15.30
N GLU A 32 23.11 0.77 14.79
CA GLU A 32 22.61 2.00 14.23
C GLU A 32 21.68 1.66 13.05
N SER A 33 20.51 2.25 13.02
CA SER A 33 19.62 2.10 11.86
C SER A 33 20.31 2.71 10.64
N PRO A 34 20.35 2.01 9.50
CA PRO A 34 20.84 2.62 8.28
C PRO A 34 20.02 3.90 8.02
N PRO A 35 20.62 4.93 7.44
CA PRO A 35 19.89 6.14 7.08
C PRO A 35 18.69 5.75 6.23
N VAL A 36 17.57 6.45 6.46
CA VAL A 36 16.42 6.37 5.54
C VAL A 36 16.99 6.58 4.14
N ARG A 37 16.82 5.62 3.25
CA ARG A 37 17.28 5.82 1.87
C ARG A 37 16.75 7.18 1.40
N PRO A 38 17.60 8.10 0.95
CA PRO A 38 17.13 9.08 -0.02
C PRO A 38 16.45 8.25 -1.11
N GLY A 39 15.30 8.70 -1.59
CA GLY A 39 14.58 8.01 -2.66
C GLY A 39 15.60 7.52 -3.69
N ARG A 40 15.35 6.39 -4.35
CA ARG A 40 16.31 5.75 -5.25
C ARG A 40 17.22 6.82 -5.84
N GLU A 41 18.53 6.75 -5.55
CA GLU A 41 19.50 7.79 -5.96
C GLU A 41 19.23 8.17 -7.41
N ASP A 42 19.30 9.46 -7.75
CA ASP A 42 19.00 10.06 -9.05
C ASP A 42 19.40 9.16 -10.24
N GLY A 43 18.60 8.14 -10.52
CA GLY A 43 18.83 7.21 -11.62
C GLY A 43 18.39 7.77 -12.96
N GLY A 44 18.06 9.08 -13.02
CA GLY A 44 17.59 9.71 -14.24
C GLY A 44 16.22 9.21 -14.69
N LEU A 45 15.43 8.61 -13.80
CA LEU A 45 14.06 8.21 -14.08
C LEU A 45 13.15 9.44 -14.26
N PRO A 46 12.15 9.37 -15.13
CA PRO A 46 11.19 10.45 -15.28
C PRO A 46 10.50 10.79 -13.96
N TRP A 47 10.49 12.08 -13.61
CA TRP A 47 9.97 12.60 -12.37
C TRP A 47 8.68 13.37 -12.58
N THR A 48 7.68 13.12 -11.72
CA THR A 48 6.42 13.87 -11.70
C THR A 48 6.19 14.44 -10.30
N PRO A 49 6.31 15.76 -10.11
CA PRO A 49 5.95 16.38 -8.83
C PRO A 49 4.44 16.24 -8.58
N LEU A 50 4.04 15.99 -7.34
CA LEU A 50 2.63 15.92 -7.00
C LEU A 50 2.04 17.34 -6.89
N PRO A 51 0.88 17.61 -7.51
CA PRO A 51 0.19 18.90 -7.38
C PRO A 51 -0.39 19.09 -5.98
N GLU A 52 -0.97 20.25 -5.72
CA GLU A 52 -1.82 20.44 -4.54
C GLU A 52 -2.90 19.34 -4.50
N GLY A 53 -3.13 18.80 -3.30
CA GLY A 53 -4.08 17.69 -3.11
C GLY A 53 -5.53 18.15 -3.21
N ALA A 54 -6.41 17.27 -3.63
CA ALA A 54 -7.85 17.46 -3.52
C ALA A 54 -8.26 17.59 -2.03
N PRO A 55 -9.14 18.52 -1.66
CA PRO A 55 -9.48 18.77 -0.25
C PRO A 55 -10.26 17.61 0.37
N LEU A 56 -9.91 17.24 1.60
CA LEU A 56 -10.68 16.30 2.44
C LEU A 56 -11.71 17.13 3.24
N GLN A 57 -12.97 17.08 2.84
CA GLN A 57 -14.03 17.88 3.45
C GLN A 57 -14.94 17.09 4.39
N SER A 58 -14.89 15.75 4.33
CA SER A 58 -15.74 14.89 5.15
C SER A 58 -15.26 14.86 6.61
N SER A 59 -16.22 14.83 7.55
CA SER A 59 -15.89 14.58 8.94
C SER A 59 -15.31 13.18 9.12
N LEU A 60 -14.47 12.98 10.14
CA LEU A 60 -13.95 11.65 10.46
C LEU A 60 -15.10 10.64 10.70
N ALA A 61 -16.18 11.07 11.37
CA ALA A 61 -17.32 10.22 11.65
C ALA A 61 -18.04 9.76 10.38
N ASP A 62 -18.22 10.65 9.41
CA ASP A 62 -18.84 10.30 8.13
C ASP A 62 -17.93 9.43 7.27
N THR A 63 -16.64 9.73 7.25
CA THR A 63 -15.61 8.93 6.56
C THR A 63 -15.59 7.49 7.08
N LEU A 64 -15.59 7.31 8.41
CA LEU A 64 -15.63 5.98 9.03
C LEU A 64 -16.90 5.20 8.67
N ARG A 65 -18.05 5.87 8.54
CA ARG A 65 -19.31 5.24 8.11
C ARG A 65 -19.31 4.90 6.63
N ALA A 66 -18.76 5.79 5.79
CA ALA A 66 -18.75 5.66 4.33
C ALA A 66 -17.76 4.60 3.85
N ARG A 67 -16.67 4.36 4.61
CA ARG A 67 -15.63 3.40 4.20
C ARG A 67 -16.19 1.99 4.03
N VAL A 68 -16.22 1.51 2.81
CA VAL A 68 -16.59 0.14 2.42
C VAL A 68 -15.56 -0.41 1.43
N SER A 69 -15.47 -1.74 1.31
CA SER A 69 -14.65 -2.37 0.25
C SER A 69 -15.41 -2.30 -1.07
N CYS A 70 -14.83 -1.59 -2.04
CA CYS A 70 -15.39 -1.41 -3.38
C CYS A 70 -14.70 -2.37 -4.36
N ARG A 71 -15.50 -3.21 -5.04
CA ARG A 71 -15.02 -4.18 -6.06
C ARG A 71 -15.62 -3.93 -7.44
N CYS A 72 -16.26 -2.79 -7.62
CA CYS A 72 -16.83 -2.37 -8.90
C CYS A 72 -16.35 -0.96 -9.20
N PHE A 73 -15.46 -0.83 -10.17
CA PHE A 73 -14.86 0.44 -10.56
C PHE A 73 -15.40 0.89 -11.92
N ALA A 74 -15.62 2.19 -12.05
CA ALA A 74 -15.95 2.84 -13.31
C ALA A 74 -14.66 3.13 -14.09
N ALA A 75 -14.80 3.31 -15.40
CA ALA A 75 -13.65 3.50 -16.30
C ALA A 75 -13.00 4.90 -16.21
N GLU A 76 -13.69 5.86 -15.56
CA GLU A 76 -13.20 7.23 -15.46
C GLU A 76 -11.90 7.31 -14.66
N PRO A 77 -10.92 8.09 -15.15
CA PRO A 77 -9.63 8.23 -14.48
C PRO A 77 -9.76 8.96 -13.14
N LEU A 78 -8.78 8.74 -12.28
CA LEU A 78 -8.54 9.60 -11.13
C LEU A 78 -7.76 10.84 -11.54
N THR A 79 -7.96 11.96 -10.84
CA THR A 79 -7.08 13.10 -11.01
C THR A 79 -5.78 12.90 -10.23
N LEU A 80 -4.68 13.46 -10.72
CA LEU A 80 -3.40 13.42 -10.00
C LEU A 80 -3.50 14.10 -8.61
N ALA A 81 -4.35 15.12 -8.46
CA ALA A 81 -4.62 15.76 -7.17
C ALA A 81 -5.29 14.80 -6.17
N GLN A 82 -6.20 13.91 -6.62
CA GLN A 82 -6.79 12.88 -5.76
C GLN A 82 -5.72 11.85 -5.33
N VAL A 83 -4.87 11.42 -6.25
CA VAL A 83 -3.75 10.52 -5.94
C VAL A 83 -2.79 11.17 -4.94
N ALA A 84 -2.43 12.45 -5.15
CA ALA A 84 -1.59 13.23 -4.22
C ALA A 84 -2.16 13.26 -2.81
N THR A 85 -3.46 13.54 -2.66
CA THR A 85 -4.14 13.52 -1.35
C THR A 85 -4.04 12.16 -0.68
N VAL A 86 -4.33 11.08 -1.41
CA VAL A 86 -4.29 9.72 -0.88
C VAL A 86 -2.88 9.35 -0.42
N LEU A 87 -1.85 9.66 -1.21
CA LEU A 87 -0.46 9.38 -0.87
C LEU A 87 0.01 10.15 0.37
N ARG A 88 -0.25 11.46 0.40
CA ARG A 88 0.13 12.31 1.55
C ARG A 88 -0.58 11.90 2.83
N ALA A 89 -1.89 11.62 2.76
CA ALA A 89 -2.66 11.18 3.92
C ALA A 89 -2.24 9.80 4.43
N SER A 90 -1.75 8.92 3.57
CA SER A 90 -1.35 7.56 3.95
C SER A 90 0.10 7.48 4.41
N TYR A 91 1.04 8.04 3.65
CA TYR A 91 2.48 7.88 3.93
C TYR A 91 3.33 9.10 3.55
N GLY A 92 2.73 10.29 3.43
CA GLY A 92 3.42 11.53 3.14
C GLY A 92 4.43 11.93 4.23
N SER A 93 5.32 12.85 3.90
CA SER A 93 6.24 13.48 4.86
C SER A 93 5.86 14.94 5.00
N ASP A 94 5.74 15.47 6.22
CA ASP A 94 5.44 16.87 6.44
C ASP A 94 6.62 17.68 6.99
N ASN A 95 7.74 17.04 7.28
CA ASN A 95 8.98 17.66 7.76
C ASN A 95 8.81 18.58 8.98
N ARG A 96 7.71 18.45 9.76
CA ARG A 96 7.41 19.31 10.92
C ARG A 96 8.49 19.22 11.99
N SER A 97 9.10 18.06 12.16
CA SER A 97 10.14 17.79 13.15
C SER A 97 11.57 18.05 12.63
N GLY A 98 11.71 18.66 11.45
CA GLY A 98 12.99 18.97 10.83
C GLY A 98 13.59 17.84 9.97
N PRO A 99 14.76 18.05 9.37
CA PRO A 99 15.31 17.13 8.37
C PRO A 99 15.77 15.78 8.92
N VAL A 100 15.89 15.64 10.22
CA VAL A 100 16.39 14.40 10.87
C VAL A 100 15.27 13.43 11.25
N MET A 101 14.06 13.95 11.52
CA MET A 101 12.90 13.12 11.86
C MET A 101 11.81 13.37 10.81
N GLN A 102 11.55 12.37 9.98
CA GLN A 102 10.43 12.42 9.04
C GLN A 102 9.15 12.03 9.80
N ASP A 103 8.30 13.04 10.09
CA ASP A 103 6.96 12.74 10.60
C ASP A 103 6.07 12.31 9.45
N ARG A 104 5.48 11.15 9.60
CA ARG A 104 4.50 10.60 8.64
C ARG A 104 3.18 10.32 9.36
N PRO A 105 2.05 10.30 8.65
CA PRO A 105 0.74 10.05 9.26
C PRO A 105 0.65 8.74 10.08
N PRO A 106 1.18 7.58 9.62
CA PRO A 106 1.15 6.38 10.43
C PRO A 106 2.26 6.40 11.50
N PRO A 107 1.98 5.81 12.69
CA PRO A 107 3.03 5.57 13.66
C PRO A 107 3.99 4.49 13.16
N SER A 108 5.28 4.68 13.37
CA SER A 108 6.32 3.73 12.99
C SER A 108 7.18 3.31 14.17
N GLY A 109 7.54 2.04 14.24
CA GLY A 109 8.43 1.49 15.26
C GLY A 109 9.80 2.19 15.23
N GLY A 110 10.06 3.04 16.25
CA GLY A 110 11.29 3.82 16.36
C GLY A 110 11.43 4.95 15.34
N GLY A 111 10.36 5.33 14.66
CA GLY A 111 10.37 6.37 13.62
C GLY A 111 11.16 5.97 12.36
N LEU A 112 11.25 4.65 12.07
CA LEU A 112 12.12 4.14 11.01
C LEU A 112 11.47 4.12 9.63
N TYR A 113 10.15 4.14 9.56
CA TYR A 113 9.36 4.19 8.32
C TYR A 113 9.86 3.23 7.23
N PRO A 114 9.84 1.91 7.50
CA PRO A 114 10.45 0.92 6.63
C PRO A 114 9.62 0.58 5.38
N LEU A 115 8.46 1.21 5.18
CA LEU A 115 7.63 0.94 4.01
C LEU A 115 8.05 1.79 2.81
N GLU A 116 7.90 1.20 1.64
CA GLU A 116 7.92 1.86 0.34
C GLU A 116 6.52 1.80 -0.27
N VAL A 117 6.21 2.76 -1.13
CA VAL A 117 4.90 2.87 -1.78
C VAL A 117 5.09 2.90 -3.28
N THR A 118 4.58 1.89 -3.96
CA THR A 118 4.61 1.78 -5.42
C THR A 118 3.18 1.81 -5.97
N LEU A 119 2.98 2.47 -7.10
CA LEU A 119 1.70 2.57 -7.78
C LEU A 119 1.78 1.84 -9.13
N LEU A 120 0.82 0.94 -9.37
CA LEU A 120 0.52 0.44 -10.70
C LEU A 120 -0.58 1.33 -11.28
N VAL A 121 -0.20 2.25 -12.15
CA VAL A 121 -1.10 3.26 -12.73
C VAL A 121 -1.70 2.75 -14.02
N ARG A 122 -3.03 2.78 -14.12
CA ARG A 122 -3.78 2.45 -15.33
C ARG A 122 -4.54 3.64 -15.91
N ALA A 123 -5.15 4.46 -15.05
CA ALA A 123 -6.01 5.57 -15.47
C ALA A 123 -5.92 6.72 -14.45
N VAL A 124 -4.93 7.59 -14.63
CA VAL A 124 -4.75 8.83 -13.85
C VAL A 124 -4.49 9.98 -14.82
N ASP A 125 -5.30 11.03 -14.73
CA ASP A 125 -5.10 12.21 -15.57
C ASP A 125 -3.74 12.84 -15.32
N GLY A 126 -2.98 13.01 -16.38
CA GLY A 126 -1.63 13.59 -16.33
C GLY A 126 -0.51 12.59 -16.02
N LEU A 127 -0.81 11.29 -15.89
CA LEU A 127 0.19 10.23 -15.83
C LEU A 127 -0.03 9.20 -16.93
N GLU A 128 1.04 8.81 -17.60
CA GLU A 128 1.02 7.66 -18.50
C GLU A 128 0.85 6.35 -17.71
N PRO A 129 0.20 5.32 -18.29
CA PRO A 129 0.15 4.01 -17.66
C PRO A 129 1.55 3.47 -17.37
N GLY A 130 1.74 2.90 -16.17
CA GLY A 130 3.05 2.41 -15.77
C GLY A 130 3.17 2.11 -14.28
N VAL A 131 4.39 1.88 -13.85
CA VAL A 131 4.78 1.67 -12.46
C VAL A 131 5.51 2.90 -11.95
N TYR A 132 5.07 3.41 -10.82
CA TYR A 132 5.62 4.62 -10.20
C TYR A 132 5.96 4.37 -8.74
N HIS A 133 7.14 4.82 -8.31
CA HIS A 133 7.54 4.83 -6.91
C HIS A 133 7.23 6.20 -6.30
N TYR A 134 6.56 6.24 -5.16
CA TYR A 134 6.31 7.48 -4.43
C TYR A 134 7.49 7.82 -3.53
N VAL A 135 8.01 9.04 -3.66
CA VAL A 135 9.11 9.57 -2.86
C VAL A 135 8.57 10.63 -1.90
N PRO A 136 8.21 10.25 -0.65
CA PRO A 136 7.55 11.17 0.29
C PRO A 136 8.37 12.43 0.61
N ALA A 137 9.70 12.31 0.69
CA ALA A 137 10.58 13.43 1.04
C ALA A 137 10.63 14.51 -0.05
N ALA A 138 10.46 14.12 -1.31
CA ALA A 138 10.45 15.02 -2.47
C ALA A 138 9.02 15.28 -2.98
N ASP A 139 8.03 14.65 -2.37
CA ASP A 139 6.61 14.78 -2.67
C ASP A 139 6.28 14.60 -4.16
N GLY A 140 6.73 13.49 -4.72
CA GLY A 140 6.57 13.20 -6.14
C GLY A 140 6.68 11.72 -6.47
N LEU A 141 6.56 11.42 -7.76
CA LEU A 141 6.56 10.09 -8.33
C LEU A 141 7.74 9.91 -9.27
N GLU A 142 8.50 8.83 -9.07
CA GLU A 142 9.49 8.33 -10.03
C GLU A 142 8.86 7.26 -10.91
N GLN A 143 8.94 7.41 -12.22
CA GLN A 143 8.45 6.42 -13.16
C GLN A 143 9.44 5.26 -13.29
N VAL A 144 9.16 4.15 -12.63
CA VAL A 144 9.99 2.94 -12.65
C VAL A 144 9.92 2.23 -14.00
N GLN A 145 8.70 2.12 -14.54
CA GLN A 145 8.44 1.53 -15.86
C GLN A 145 7.26 2.21 -16.52
N GLN A 146 7.36 2.43 -17.84
CA GLN A 146 6.24 2.83 -18.68
C GLN A 146 5.70 1.60 -19.40
N LEU A 147 4.52 1.16 -19.04
CA LEU A 147 3.86 0.00 -19.65
C LEU A 147 2.35 0.04 -19.44
N VAL A 148 1.63 -0.51 -20.40
CA VAL A 148 0.20 -0.81 -20.25
C VAL A 148 0.06 -2.17 -19.61
N LEU A 149 -0.60 -2.22 -18.45
CA LEU A 149 -0.86 -3.47 -17.71
C LEU A 149 -2.09 -4.17 -18.29
N PRO A 150 -1.92 -5.33 -18.97
CA PRO A 150 -3.06 -6.05 -19.52
C PRO A 150 -4.01 -6.55 -18.43
N ARG A 151 -5.32 -6.43 -18.67
CA ARG A 151 -6.35 -6.89 -17.71
C ARG A 151 -6.18 -8.36 -17.29
N PRO A 152 -5.94 -9.32 -18.21
CA PRO A 152 -5.73 -10.73 -17.83
C PRO A 152 -4.50 -10.90 -16.91
N PHE A 153 -3.44 -10.13 -17.15
CA PHE A 153 -2.23 -10.19 -16.31
C PHE A 153 -2.51 -9.68 -14.89
N LEU A 154 -3.21 -8.55 -14.72
CA LEU A 154 -3.59 -8.05 -13.40
C LEU A 154 -4.53 -9.02 -12.67
N THR A 155 -5.51 -9.59 -13.40
CA THR A 155 -6.39 -10.62 -12.82
C THR A 155 -5.59 -11.82 -12.32
N TYR A 156 -4.64 -12.30 -13.12
CA TYR A 156 -3.73 -13.39 -12.73
C TYR A 156 -2.89 -12.99 -11.51
N LEU A 157 -2.17 -11.86 -11.58
CA LEU A 157 -1.25 -11.39 -10.54
C LEU A 157 -1.93 -11.28 -9.16
N PHE A 158 -3.20 -10.90 -9.14
CA PHE A 158 -4.01 -10.79 -7.92
C PHE A 158 -4.95 -12.00 -7.71
N MET A 159 -4.46 -13.21 -8.04
CA MET A 159 -5.10 -14.49 -7.73
C MET A 159 -6.54 -14.62 -8.25
N GLY A 160 -6.78 -14.25 -9.50
CA GLY A 160 -8.07 -14.38 -10.15
C GLY A 160 -9.11 -13.33 -9.77
N GLN A 161 -8.72 -12.18 -9.23
CA GLN A 161 -9.61 -11.09 -8.82
C GLN A 161 -9.82 -10.09 -9.97
N PRO A 162 -10.90 -10.21 -10.81
CA PRO A 162 -11.05 -9.43 -12.04
C PRO A 162 -11.25 -7.94 -11.81
N TRP A 163 -11.85 -7.55 -10.68
CA TRP A 163 -12.08 -6.13 -10.35
C TRP A 163 -10.79 -5.33 -10.18
N VAL A 164 -9.66 -5.97 -9.87
CA VAL A 164 -8.37 -5.27 -9.79
C VAL A 164 -7.98 -4.70 -11.14
N ALA A 165 -8.31 -5.40 -12.21
CA ALA A 165 -8.06 -4.97 -13.57
C ALA A 165 -8.94 -3.77 -14.01
N GLU A 166 -9.98 -3.43 -13.26
CA GLU A 166 -10.83 -2.24 -13.51
C GLU A 166 -10.40 -1.03 -12.70
N ALA A 167 -9.65 -1.21 -11.62
CA ALA A 167 -9.17 -0.11 -10.78
C ALA A 167 -8.30 0.87 -11.56
N ALA A 168 -8.37 2.15 -11.22
CA ALA A 168 -7.53 3.17 -11.84
C ALA A 168 -6.06 3.07 -11.41
N VAL A 169 -5.83 2.69 -10.14
CA VAL A 169 -4.51 2.51 -9.54
C VAL A 169 -4.53 1.30 -8.61
N VAL A 170 -3.45 0.53 -8.60
CA VAL A 170 -3.16 -0.39 -7.50
C VAL A 170 -1.98 0.18 -6.71
N VAL A 171 -2.17 0.37 -5.41
CA VAL A 171 -1.09 0.77 -4.50
C VAL A 171 -0.50 -0.49 -3.87
N VAL A 172 0.82 -0.59 -3.91
CA VAL A 172 1.62 -1.67 -3.33
C VAL A 172 2.44 -1.10 -2.19
N LEU A 173 2.29 -1.64 -1.00
CA LEU A 173 3.18 -1.39 0.13
C LEU A 173 4.19 -2.51 0.21
N SER A 174 5.47 -2.16 0.25
CA SER A 174 6.57 -3.09 0.43
C SER A 174 7.43 -2.73 1.63
N PHE A 175 8.20 -3.68 2.12
CA PHE A 175 9.04 -3.58 3.31
C PHE A 175 10.52 -3.55 2.96
N ALA A 176 11.16 -2.40 3.12
CA ALA A 176 12.61 -2.25 3.04
C ALA A 176 13.26 -2.75 4.34
N GLY A 177 13.70 -4.02 4.33
CA GLY A 177 14.13 -4.75 5.52
C GLY A 177 15.25 -4.08 6.30
N GLY A 178 16.24 -3.54 5.62
CA GLY A 178 17.40 -2.91 6.23
C GLY A 178 17.09 -1.79 7.21
N ARG A 179 15.96 -1.07 7.04
CA ARG A 179 15.58 0.04 7.94
C ARG A 179 15.15 -0.43 9.34
N SER A 180 14.50 -1.57 9.44
CA SER A 180 13.89 -2.03 10.70
C SER A 180 14.59 -3.25 11.30
N LEU A 181 15.01 -4.22 10.48
CA LEU A 181 15.62 -5.45 10.96
C LEU A 181 16.98 -5.21 11.61
N THR A 182 17.76 -4.24 11.15
CA THR A 182 19.04 -3.85 11.74
C THR A 182 18.89 -3.46 13.21
N LYS A 183 17.80 -2.76 13.58
CA LYS A 183 17.55 -2.31 14.95
C LYS A 183 16.78 -3.33 15.78
N TYR A 184 15.82 -4.05 15.18
CA TYR A 184 14.85 -4.85 15.91
C TYR A 184 14.92 -6.35 15.62
N GLY A 185 15.87 -6.80 14.75
CA GLY A 185 15.92 -8.18 14.30
C GLY A 185 14.58 -8.63 13.70
N ASP A 186 14.22 -9.89 13.82
CA ASP A 186 12.98 -10.46 13.29
C ASP A 186 11.71 -9.74 13.76
N ARG A 187 11.78 -9.08 14.94
CA ARG A 187 10.66 -8.27 15.45
C ARG A 187 10.35 -7.08 14.55
N GLY A 188 11.34 -6.56 13.83
CA GLY A 188 11.16 -5.47 12.86
C GLY A 188 10.17 -5.80 11.77
N TYR A 189 10.11 -7.04 11.30
CA TYR A 189 9.14 -7.48 10.32
C TYR A 189 7.69 -7.38 10.85
N ARG A 190 7.47 -7.79 12.11
CA ARG A 190 6.15 -7.63 12.75
C ARG A 190 5.76 -6.15 12.87
N TYR A 191 6.71 -5.26 13.18
CA TYR A 191 6.42 -3.82 13.23
C TYR A 191 6.05 -3.28 11.85
N ALA A 192 6.72 -3.73 10.80
CA ALA A 192 6.38 -3.35 9.42
C ALA A 192 4.95 -3.77 9.02
N LEU A 193 4.52 -4.98 9.39
CA LEU A 193 3.15 -5.44 9.15
C LEU A 193 2.10 -4.59 9.89
N LEU A 194 2.37 -4.19 11.13
CA LEU A 194 1.50 -3.28 11.89
C LEU A 194 1.45 -1.89 11.25
N GLU A 195 2.59 -1.35 10.85
CA GLU A 195 2.68 -0.06 10.15
C GLU A 195 1.97 -0.09 8.80
N ALA A 196 2.11 -1.18 8.04
CA ALA A 196 1.39 -1.37 6.78
C ALA A 196 -0.14 -1.33 6.99
N GLY A 197 -0.63 -1.94 8.06
CA GLY A 197 -2.04 -1.86 8.44
C GLY A 197 -2.49 -0.44 8.77
N HIS A 198 -1.71 0.35 9.52
CA HIS A 198 -2.00 1.75 9.81
C HIS A 198 -1.99 2.61 8.55
N THR A 199 -0.96 2.46 7.72
CA THR A 199 -0.81 3.16 6.44
C THR A 199 -2.00 2.88 5.52
N MET A 200 -2.37 1.60 5.38
CA MET A 200 -3.49 1.19 4.55
C MET A 200 -4.82 1.72 5.08
N GLN A 201 -5.02 1.78 6.41
CA GLN A 201 -6.24 2.36 6.98
C GLN A 201 -6.32 3.87 6.72
N ASN A 202 -5.21 4.62 6.85
CA ASN A 202 -5.19 6.04 6.49
C ASN A 202 -5.54 6.25 5.02
N LEU A 203 -4.99 5.40 4.12
CA LEU A 203 -5.33 5.39 2.70
C LEU A 203 -6.84 5.16 2.49
N ASN A 204 -7.40 4.13 3.11
CA ASN A 204 -8.83 3.82 3.01
C ASN A 204 -9.71 5.00 3.44
N LEU A 205 -9.34 5.71 4.51
CA LEU A 205 -10.08 6.88 4.99
C LEU A 205 -9.97 8.06 4.03
N ALA A 206 -8.77 8.33 3.49
CA ALA A 206 -8.59 9.39 2.51
C ALA A 206 -9.41 9.13 1.23
N VAL A 207 -9.38 7.90 0.73
CA VAL A 207 -10.18 7.48 -0.44
C VAL A 207 -11.68 7.64 -0.18
N ALA A 208 -12.17 7.20 0.98
CA ALA A 208 -13.58 7.35 1.36
C ALA A 208 -13.99 8.82 1.50
N ALA A 209 -13.13 9.66 2.07
CA ALA A 209 -13.39 11.10 2.21
C ALA A 209 -13.44 11.84 0.86
N LEU A 210 -12.78 11.29 -0.17
CA LEU A 210 -12.84 11.78 -1.56
C LEU A 210 -14.02 11.21 -2.35
N GLY A 211 -14.87 10.37 -1.74
CA GLY A 211 -15.97 9.69 -2.45
C GLY A 211 -15.49 8.65 -3.46
N LEU A 212 -14.27 8.16 -3.31
CA LEU A 212 -13.68 7.14 -4.16
C LEU A 212 -13.88 5.73 -3.58
N GLY A 213 -13.68 4.72 -4.43
CA GLY A 213 -13.74 3.31 -4.05
C GLY A 213 -12.36 2.72 -3.80
N VAL A 214 -12.26 1.86 -2.78
CA VAL A 214 -11.02 1.13 -2.47
C VAL A 214 -11.33 -0.27 -1.97
N VAL A 215 -10.47 -1.23 -2.31
CA VAL A 215 -10.47 -2.57 -1.72
C VAL A 215 -9.04 -3.01 -1.43
N ASN A 216 -8.82 -3.52 -0.23
CA ASN A 216 -7.52 -4.05 0.19
C ASN A 216 -7.33 -5.48 -0.33
N LEU A 217 -6.09 -5.79 -0.72
CA LEU A 217 -5.68 -7.03 -1.37
C LEU A 217 -4.51 -7.64 -0.59
N GLY A 218 -4.76 -8.78 0.04
CA GLY A 218 -3.71 -9.57 0.71
C GLY A 218 -3.29 -10.80 -0.11
N GLY A 219 -3.95 -11.06 -1.24
CA GLY A 219 -3.65 -12.18 -2.14
C GLY A 219 -3.08 -11.67 -3.46
N PHE A 220 -1.83 -12.00 -3.73
CA PHE A 220 -1.09 -11.72 -4.97
C PHE A 220 0.06 -12.72 -5.09
N TYR A 221 0.66 -12.83 -6.26
CA TYR A 221 1.90 -13.60 -6.47
C TYR A 221 3.08 -12.68 -6.14
N ASP A 222 3.75 -12.95 -5.00
CA ASP A 222 4.74 -12.05 -4.40
C ASP A 222 5.94 -11.79 -5.31
N ASP A 223 6.52 -12.84 -5.90
CA ASP A 223 7.71 -12.73 -6.75
C ASP A 223 7.40 -11.98 -8.06
N GLU A 224 6.25 -12.27 -8.70
CA GLU A 224 5.83 -11.60 -9.92
C GLU A 224 5.51 -10.12 -9.66
N LEU A 225 4.91 -9.82 -8.51
CA LEU A 225 4.64 -8.44 -8.10
C LEU A 225 5.94 -7.69 -7.82
N ALA A 226 6.91 -8.34 -7.16
CA ALA A 226 8.23 -7.76 -6.92
C ALA A 226 8.95 -7.42 -8.23
N VAL A 227 8.97 -8.35 -9.19
CA VAL A 227 9.55 -8.12 -10.53
C VAL A 227 8.86 -6.96 -11.24
N LEU A 228 7.53 -6.91 -11.23
CA LEU A 228 6.77 -5.81 -11.84
C LEU A 228 7.11 -4.46 -11.22
N CYS A 229 7.26 -4.41 -9.90
CA CYS A 229 7.58 -3.18 -9.17
C CYS A 229 9.07 -2.82 -9.19
N GLY A 230 9.93 -3.66 -9.80
CA GLY A 230 11.37 -3.46 -9.80
C GLY A 230 12.00 -3.60 -8.41
N ILE A 231 11.41 -4.45 -7.57
CA ILE A 231 11.84 -4.73 -6.20
C ILE A 231 12.92 -5.82 -6.21
N ASP A 232 14.01 -5.58 -5.52
CA ASP A 232 15.01 -6.60 -5.19
C ASP A 232 14.54 -7.34 -3.92
N VAL A 233 14.12 -8.58 -4.08
CA VAL A 233 13.56 -9.40 -2.99
C VAL A 233 14.56 -9.73 -1.87
N ASP A 234 15.86 -9.56 -2.10
CA ASP A 234 16.87 -9.69 -1.05
C ASP A 234 16.90 -8.46 -0.12
N GLN A 235 16.30 -7.35 -0.51
CA GLN A 235 16.31 -6.09 0.24
C GLN A 235 14.90 -5.62 0.62
N GLU A 236 13.90 -5.93 -0.20
CA GLU A 236 12.56 -5.40 -0.07
C GLU A 236 11.51 -6.45 -0.44
N LEU A 237 10.40 -6.51 0.30
CA LEU A 237 9.35 -7.53 0.12
C LEU A 237 7.98 -6.87 -0.02
N PRO A 238 7.15 -7.22 -1.03
CA PRO A 238 5.75 -6.82 -1.06
C PRO A 238 5.01 -7.32 0.18
N LEU A 239 4.16 -6.47 0.79
CA LEU A 239 3.43 -6.83 2.00
C LEU A 239 1.93 -6.75 1.85
N TYR A 240 1.43 -5.70 1.21
CA TYR A 240 0.01 -5.39 1.20
C TYR A 240 -0.32 -4.48 0.02
N CYS A 241 -1.47 -4.72 -0.59
CA CYS A 241 -1.93 -3.92 -1.71
C CYS A 241 -3.34 -3.39 -1.50
N CYS A 242 -3.71 -2.37 -2.29
CA CYS A 242 -5.11 -2.01 -2.49
C CYS A 242 -5.35 -1.55 -3.92
N ALA A 243 -6.54 -1.86 -4.43
CA ALA A 243 -7.03 -1.33 -5.69
C ALA A 243 -7.96 -0.14 -5.40
N LEU A 244 -7.78 0.96 -6.11
CA LEU A 244 -8.58 2.18 -5.94
C LEU A 244 -8.99 2.79 -7.29
N GLY A 245 -10.16 3.42 -7.31
CA GLY A 245 -10.73 4.02 -8.50
C GLY A 245 -12.05 4.73 -8.20
N ARG A 246 -12.72 5.22 -9.24
CA ARG A 246 -14.09 5.71 -9.07
C ARG A 246 -15.03 4.52 -8.88
N PRO A 247 -15.92 4.54 -7.90
CA PRO A 247 -16.89 3.47 -7.75
C PRO A 247 -17.93 3.53 -8.91
N ALA A 248 -18.32 2.36 -9.42
CA ALA A 248 -19.33 2.26 -10.48
C ALA A 248 -20.76 2.58 -10.00
N ALA A 249 -20.98 2.60 -8.68
CA ALA A 249 -22.18 3.05 -8.01
C ALA A 249 -21.80 3.68 -6.66
N ASP A 250 -22.75 4.34 -5.98
CA ASP A 250 -22.52 4.88 -4.64
C ASP A 250 -22.01 3.77 -3.69
N PRO A 251 -20.81 3.89 -3.12
CA PRO A 251 -20.24 2.87 -2.23
C PRO A 251 -21.09 2.64 -0.97
N SER A 252 -21.90 3.61 -0.56
CA SER A 252 -22.83 3.48 0.57
C SER A 252 -24.04 2.62 0.24
N ASP A 253 -24.41 2.51 -1.04
CA ASP A 253 -25.45 1.59 -1.51
C ASP A 253 -24.90 0.17 -1.63
N ARG A 254 -24.89 -0.53 -0.49
CA ARG A 254 -24.42 -1.92 -0.42
C ARG A 254 -25.22 -2.90 -1.29
N MET A 255 -26.48 -2.57 -1.61
CA MET A 255 -27.29 -3.43 -2.47
C MET A 255 -26.91 -3.24 -3.94
N ALA A 256 -26.73 -2.01 -4.40
CA ALA A 256 -26.26 -1.72 -5.75
C ALA A 256 -24.86 -2.30 -5.98
N MET A 257 -23.93 -2.11 -5.03
CA MET A 257 -22.58 -2.66 -5.11
C MET A 257 -22.58 -4.21 -5.19
N ARG A 258 -23.37 -4.89 -4.36
CA ARG A 258 -23.50 -6.35 -4.41
C ARG A 258 -24.20 -6.85 -5.68
N ALA A 259 -25.09 -6.07 -6.27
CA ALA A 259 -25.72 -6.40 -7.53
C ALA A 259 -24.72 -6.36 -8.68
N LEU A 260 -23.86 -5.33 -8.70
CA LEU A 260 -22.77 -5.19 -9.67
C LEU A 260 -21.72 -6.30 -9.54
N GLU A 261 -21.32 -6.65 -8.30
CA GLU A 261 -20.39 -7.75 -8.02
C GLU A 261 -20.90 -9.09 -8.56
N ARG A 262 -22.23 -9.34 -8.47
CA ARG A 262 -22.87 -10.56 -8.98
C ARG A 262 -23.14 -10.55 -10.47
N GLY A 263 -23.24 -9.36 -11.07
CA GLY A 263 -23.48 -9.18 -12.50
C GLY A 263 -22.22 -9.20 -13.36
N THR A 264 -21.02 -9.22 -12.77
CA THR A 264 -19.79 -9.51 -13.49
C THR A 264 -19.78 -11.00 -13.83
N PRO A 265 -19.87 -11.38 -15.12
CA PRO A 265 -19.82 -12.80 -15.46
C PRO A 265 -18.47 -13.37 -15.02
N ASP A 266 -18.55 -14.50 -14.30
CA ASP A 266 -17.39 -15.37 -14.06
C ASP A 266 -16.77 -15.66 -15.43
N GLY A 267 -15.59 -15.05 -15.70
CA GLY A 267 -14.83 -15.24 -16.91
C GLY A 267 -13.90 -16.44 -16.79
#